data_3803e5ef7ace3a867d97a03ba10fe74e
#
_entry.id   3803e5ef7ace3a867d97a03ba10fe74e
#
_cell.length_a   1.000
_cell.length_b   1.000
_cell.length_c   1.000
_cell.angle_alpha   90.00
_cell.angle_beta   90.00
_cell.angle_gamma   90.00
#
_symmetry.space_group_name_H-M   'P 1'
#
loop_
_entity.id
_entity.type
_entity.pdbx_description
1 polymer ?
#
loop_
_entity_poly.entity_id
_entity_poly.type
_entity_poly.pdbx_seq_one_letter_code
_entity_poly.pdbx_strand_id
1 'polypeptide(L)'
;TEWINNNGPADLIRNGIQIQQKFVQSGGKLSLNAVEEHLRKYPDFLKDGGKYQIPKDYFEKIQRYLAMTQEEAKLISSDNADGLSYKQWAWVQNFFKSGEISINDLEPSQNSYVSVQSGNIDNTLNDVQNEIEETHHNQQEAAYEQSMPSFAEGAKATAIAAVIEGGTAFVTEVVKKRKEKDFQSFSGDDWIEILGKTGIGTLR
;
A
#
# COMPACT_ATOMS: atom_id res chain seq x y z
N THR A 1 -5.78 2.24 7.52
CA THR A 1 -6.74 1.57 6.60
C THR A 1 -7.72 0.77 7.42
N GLU A 2 -9.00 0.93 7.16
CA GLU A 2 -10.09 0.19 7.80
C GLU A 2 -10.90 -0.52 6.72
N TRP A 3 -11.12 -1.83 6.89
CA TRP A 3 -11.96 -2.61 6.00
C TRP A 3 -13.44 -2.45 6.35
N ILE A 4 -14.27 -2.24 5.35
CA ILE A 4 -15.71 -2.11 5.53
C ILE A 4 -16.37 -3.44 5.16
N ASN A 5 -16.97 -4.11 6.14
CA ASN A 5 -17.71 -5.35 5.90
C ASN A 5 -19.22 -5.06 5.88
N ASN A 6 -19.66 -4.33 4.85
CA ASN A 6 -21.08 -4.07 4.62
C ASN A 6 -21.38 -4.10 3.11
N ASN A 7 -22.64 -4.02 2.72
CA ASN A 7 -23.07 -3.95 1.32
C ASN A 7 -23.07 -2.50 0.79
N GLY A 8 -22.24 -1.62 1.36
CA GLY A 8 -22.15 -0.23 0.99
C GLY A 8 -21.33 0.02 -0.29
N PRO A 9 -21.11 1.30 -0.65
CA PRO A 9 -20.40 1.68 -1.87
C PRO A 9 -18.89 1.57 -1.77
N ALA A 10 -18.31 1.28 -0.62
CA ALA A 10 -16.86 1.21 -0.42
C ALA A 10 -16.44 -0.13 0.20
N ASP A 11 -15.24 -0.61 -0.17
CA ASP A 11 -14.62 -1.81 0.40
C ASP A 11 -13.75 -1.45 1.62
N LEU A 12 -13.17 -0.25 1.62
CA LEU A 12 -12.31 0.21 2.70
C LEU A 12 -12.31 1.74 2.87
N ILE A 13 -11.88 2.20 4.05
CA ILE A 13 -11.57 3.61 4.32
C ILE A 13 -10.08 3.75 4.58
N ARG A 14 -9.43 4.69 3.88
CA ARG A 14 -8.02 5.03 4.06
C ARG A 14 -7.89 6.54 4.24
N ASN A 15 -7.40 6.98 5.39
CA ASN A 15 -7.27 8.40 5.74
C ASN A 15 -8.59 9.19 5.61
N GLY A 16 -9.73 8.57 5.94
CA GLY A 16 -11.04 9.18 5.83
C GLY A 16 -11.67 9.14 4.42
N ILE A 17 -10.95 8.64 3.42
CA ILE A 17 -11.43 8.50 2.03
C ILE A 17 -12.01 7.12 1.83
N GLN A 18 -13.22 7.04 1.31
CA GLN A 18 -13.86 5.80 0.88
C GLN A 18 -13.22 5.28 -0.40
N ILE A 19 -12.83 4.01 -0.42
CA ILE A 19 -12.19 3.38 -1.57
C ILE A 19 -12.97 2.13 -1.96
N GLN A 20 -13.32 2.06 -3.25
CA GLN A 20 -13.90 0.89 -3.88
C GLN A 20 -12.86 0.23 -4.78
N GLN A 21 -12.55 -1.02 -4.53
CA GLN A 21 -11.61 -1.79 -5.32
C GLN A 21 -12.28 -2.44 -6.53
N LYS A 22 -11.66 -2.33 -7.70
CA LYS A 22 -12.14 -2.94 -8.96
C LYS A 22 -11.00 -3.69 -9.65
N PHE A 23 -10.96 -4.99 -9.42
CA PHE A 23 -9.97 -5.91 -9.98
C PHE A 23 -10.67 -6.89 -10.93
N VAL A 24 -11.05 -6.41 -12.11
CA VAL A 24 -11.87 -7.16 -13.06
C VAL A 24 -11.19 -7.21 -14.44
N GLN A 25 -10.96 -8.43 -14.93
CA GLN A 25 -10.57 -8.65 -16.31
C GLN A 25 -11.83 -8.76 -17.18
N SER A 26 -12.19 -7.71 -17.86
CA SER A 26 -13.33 -7.72 -18.77
C SER A 26 -12.91 -7.29 -20.18
N GLY A 27 -12.49 -8.26 -20.99
CA GLY A 27 -12.26 -8.05 -22.43
C GLY A 27 -11.31 -6.88 -22.77
N GLY A 28 -10.28 -6.64 -21.94
CA GLY A 28 -9.31 -5.56 -22.16
C GLY A 28 -9.80 -4.16 -21.74
N LYS A 29 -10.86 -4.06 -20.95
CA LYS A 29 -11.42 -2.78 -20.49
C LYS A 29 -10.75 -2.20 -19.23
N LEU A 30 -9.67 -2.81 -18.74
CA LEU A 30 -8.82 -2.31 -17.65
C LEU A 30 -9.61 -1.95 -16.37
N SER A 31 -10.58 -2.78 -15.99
CA SER A 31 -11.52 -2.58 -14.87
C SER A 31 -12.49 -1.39 -15.02
N LEU A 32 -12.36 -0.53 -16.04
CA LEU A 32 -13.17 0.69 -16.19
C LEU A 32 -14.66 0.43 -16.31
N ASN A 33 -15.06 -0.67 -16.94
CA ASN A 33 -16.49 -1.04 -17.00
C ASN A 33 -17.07 -1.36 -15.62
N ALA A 34 -16.28 -1.99 -14.74
CA ALA A 34 -16.73 -2.28 -13.37
C ALA A 34 -16.80 -1.00 -12.51
N VAL A 35 -15.95 -0.02 -12.80
CA VAL A 35 -16.02 1.33 -12.23
C VAL A 35 -17.31 2.02 -12.66
N GLU A 36 -17.62 2.03 -13.97
CA GLU A 36 -18.85 2.62 -14.55
C GLU A 36 -20.12 1.96 -13.96
N GLU A 37 -20.15 0.62 -13.89
CA GLU A 37 -21.27 -0.11 -13.31
C GLU A 37 -21.50 0.22 -11.85
N HIS A 38 -20.40 0.39 -11.08
CA HIS A 38 -20.48 0.78 -9.68
C HIS A 38 -20.99 2.21 -9.53
N LEU A 39 -20.46 3.16 -10.32
CA LEU A 39 -20.90 4.56 -10.26
C LEU A 39 -22.39 4.69 -10.62
N ARG A 40 -22.87 3.92 -11.60
CA ARG A 40 -24.31 3.87 -11.93
C ARG A 40 -25.17 3.38 -10.77
N LYS A 41 -24.65 2.44 -9.98
CA LYS A 41 -25.34 1.94 -8.77
C LYS A 41 -25.27 2.93 -7.60
N TYR A 42 -24.16 3.65 -7.49
CA TYR A 42 -23.88 4.60 -6.42
C TYR A 42 -23.44 5.96 -7.00
N PRO A 43 -24.39 6.75 -7.54
CA PRO A 43 -24.06 7.97 -8.32
C PRO A 43 -23.41 9.10 -7.52
N ASP A 44 -23.56 9.06 -6.21
CA ASP A 44 -22.97 10.07 -5.32
C ASP A 44 -21.60 9.67 -4.77
N PHE A 45 -21.12 8.46 -5.05
CA PHE A 45 -19.87 7.93 -4.49
C PHE A 45 -18.66 8.86 -4.72
N LEU A 46 -18.48 9.37 -5.96
CA LEU A 46 -17.39 10.31 -6.28
C LEU A 46 -17.64 11.69 -5.70
N LYS A 47 -18.89 12.16 -5.66
CA LYS A 47 -19.27 13.46 -5.08
C LYS A 47 -18.99 13.50 -3.57
N ASP A 48 -19.16 12.35 -2.90
CA ASP A 48 -18.87 12.18 -1.48
C ASP A 48 -17.35 11.99 -1.21
N GLY A 49 -16.51 12.18 -2.24
CA GLY A 49 -15.05 12.06 -2.14
C GLY A 49 -14.51 10.65 -2.21
N GLY A 50 -15.32 9.69 -2.65
CA GLY A 50 -14.91 8.30 -2.88
C GLY A 50 -13.89 8.19 -4.03
N LYS A 51 -13.09 7.12 -4.02
CA LYS A 51 -12.12 6.81 -5.07
C LYS A 51 -12.19 5.35 -5.48
N TYR A 52 -11.81 5.08 -6.71
CA TYR A 52 -11.67 3.73 -7.22
C TYR A 52 -10.21 3.30 -7.23
N GLN A 53 -9.92 2.15 -6.64
CA GLN A 53 -8.61 1.52 -6.72
C GLN A 53 -8.66 0.39 -7.75
N ILE A 54 -7.74 0.44 -8.72
CA ILE A 54 -7.61 -0.54 -9.80
C ILE A 54 -6.20 -1.15 -9.79
N PRO A 55 -5.97 -2.30 -10.45
CA PRO A 55 -4.64 -2.87 -10.57
C PRO A 55 -3.60 -1.87 -11.08
N LYS A 56 -2.40 -1.91 -10.52
CA LYS A 56 -1.30 -0.99 -10.87
C LYS A 56 -1.00 -0.99 -12.36
N ASP A 57 -0.87 -2.15 -12.96
CA ASP A 57 -0.60 -2.33 -14.39
C ASP A 57 -1.72 -1.78 -15.28
N TYR A 58 -2.97 -1.82 -14.82
CA TYR A 58 -4.10 -1.22 -15.54
C TYR A 58 -4.07 0.31 -15.44
N PHE A 59 -3.79 0.84 -14.26
CA PHE A 59 -3.67 2.28 -14.07
C PHE A 59 -2.55 2.89 -14.93
N GLU A 60 -1.38 2.25 -14.96
CA GLU A 60 -0.25 2.66 -15.81
C GLU A 60 -0.59 2.62 -17.30
N LYS A 61 -1.29 1.57 -17.77
CA LYS A 61 -1.78 1.49 -19.16
C LYS A 61 -2.78 2.59 -19.48
N ILE A 62 -3.71 2.89 -18.57
CA ILE A 62 -4.67 3.99 -18.74
C ILE A 62 -3.95 5.32 -18.88
N GLN A 63 -2.99 5.62 -18.02
CA GLN A 63 -2.20 6.86 -18.11
C GLN A 63 -1.47 6.98 -19.44
N ARG A 64 -0.83 5.88 -19.91
CA ARG A 64 -0.16 5.86 -21.22
C ARG A 64 -1.15 6.13 -22.37
N TYR A 65 -2.34 5.52 -22.34
CA TYR A 65 -3.35 5.76 -23.35
C TYR A 65 -3.89 7.18 -23.34
N LEU A 66 -4.07 7.79 -22.17
CA LEU A 66 -4.51 9.19 -22.06
C LEU A 66 -3.47 10.18 -22.56
N ALA A 67 -2.19 9.86 -22.42
CA ALA A 67 -1.08 10.68 -22.92
C ALA A 67 -0.84 10.53 -24.45
N MET A 68 -1.38 9.48 -25.07
CA MET A 68 -1.09 9.11 -26.46
C MET A 68 -2.05 9.78 -27.44
N THR A 69 -1.53 10.33 -28.51
CA THR A 69 -2.32 10.84 -29.63
C THR A 69 -2.95 9.71 -30.46
N GLN A 70 -3.92 10.05 -31.30
CA GLN A 70 -4.55 9.07 -32.18
C GLN A 70 -3.55 8.51 -33.20
N GLU A 71 -2.66 9.35 -33.70
CA GLU A 71 -1.63 8.98 -34.66
C GLU A 71 -0.66 7.96 -34.06
N GLU A 72 -0.17 8.20 -32.84
CA GLU A 72 0.65 7.25 -32.11
C GLU A 72 -0.08 5.94 -31.84
N ALA A 73 -1.33 6.01 -31.44
CA ALA A 73 -2.13 4.83 -31.14
C ALA A 73 -2.36 3.93 -32.38
N LYS A 74 -2.46 4.53 -33.59
CA LYS A 74 -2.58 3.78 -34.85
C LYS A 74 -1.28 3.04 -35.23
N LEU A 75 -0.14 3.47 -34.69
CA LEU A 75 1.15 2.84 -34.94
C LEU A 75 1.48 1.71 -33.97
N ILE A 76 0.61 1.43 -32.99
CA ILE A 76 0.81 0.33 -32.05
C ILE A 76 0.84 -1.00 -32.82
N SER A 77 1.96 -1.71 -32.74
CA SER A 77 2.09 -3.06 -33.31
C SER A 77 1.23 -4.04 -32.52
N SER A 78 0.66 -5.04 -33.22
CA SER A 78 -0.05 -6.16 -32.57
C SER A 78 0.85 -6.98 -31.63
N ASP A 79 2.16 -6.97 -31.86
CA ASP A 79 3.14 -7.80 -31.16
C ASP A 79 3.96 -7.00 -30.16
N ASN A 80 3.44 -5.82 -29.72
CA ASN A 80 4.15 -5.03 -28.73
C ASN A 80 4.18 -5.71 -27.36
N ALA A 81 5.32 -5.63 -26.67
CA ALA A 81 5.56 -6.29 -25.39
C ALA A 81 4.62 -5.82 -24.28
N ASP A 82 4.10 -4.59 -24.40
CA ASP A 82 3.24 -3.98 -23.37
C ASP A 82 1.77 -4.38 -23.51
N GLY A 83 1.41 -5.15 -24.53
CA GLY A 83 0.04 -5.57 -24.81
C GLY A 83 -0.91 -4.38 -25.02
N LEU A 84 -0.42 -3.30 -25.63
CA LEU A 84 -1.22 -2.14 -26.00
C LEU A 84 -1.94 -2.41 -27.32
N SER A 85 -3.08 -1.74 -27.54
CA SER A 85 -3.78 -1.81 -28.80
C SER A 85 -4.56 -0.54 -29.12
N TYR A 86 -4.71 -0.22 -30.40
CA TYR A 86 -5.56 0.89 -30.83
C TYR A 86 -7.00 0.78 -30.32
N LYS A 87 -7.56 -0.44 -30.34
CA LYS A 87 -8.92 -0.71 -29.84
C LYS A 87 -9.06 -0.35 -28.36
N GLN A 88 -8.07 -0.70 -27.56
CA GLN A 88 -8.05 -0.39 -26.12
C GLN A 88 -7.83 1.10 -25.86
N TRP A 89 -6.95 1.74 -26.63
CA TRP A 89 -6.78 3.20 -26.62
C TRP A 89 -8.11 3.92 -26.91
N ALA A 90 -8.79 3.57 -27.99
CA ALA A 90 -10.06 4.20 -28.35
C ALA A 90 -11.14 4.01 -27.27
N TRP A 91 -11.17 2.84 -26.65
CA TRP A 91 -12.05 2.56 -25.53
C TRP A 91 -11.75 3.48 -24.34
N VAL A 92 -10.50 3.60 -23.92
CA VAL A 92 -10.09 4.45 -22.81
C VAL A 92 -10.42 5.92 -23.09
N GLN A 93 -10.09 6.43 -24.29
CA GLN A 93 -10.42 7.81 -24.69
C GLN A 93 -11.92 8.08 -24.60
N ASN A 94 -12.75 7.16 -25.12
CA ASN A 94 -14.20 7.31 -25.06
C ASN A 94 -14.76 7.26 -23.63
N PHE A 95 -14.20 6.42 -22.78
CA PHE A 95 -14.61 6.30 -21.40
C PHE A 95 -14.44 7.64 -20.65
N PHE A 96 -13.27 8.24 -20.73
CA PHE A 96 -13.00 9.51 -20.04
C PHE A 96 -13.63 10.74 -20.73
N LYS A 97 -14.00 10.62 -22.00
CA LYS A 97 -14.65 11.72 -22.73
C LYS A 97 -16.03 12.07 -22.16
N SER A 98 -16.72 11.15 -21.49
CA SER A 98 -18.00 11.43 -20.84
C SER A 98 -17.89 12.50 -19.75
N GLY A 99 -16.70 12.60 -19.11
CA GLY A 99 -16.44 13.54 -18.03
C GLY A 99 -17.06 13.16 -16.67
N GLU A 100 -17.76 12.03 -16.59
CA GLU A 100 -18.35 11.52 -15.35
C GLU A 100 -17.28 10.99 -14.38
N ILE A 101 -16.18 10.47 -14.94
CA ILE A 101 -15.04 9.93 -14.20
C ILE A 101 -13.77 10.55 -14.79
N SER A 102 -12.87 10.99 -13.94
CA SER A 102 -11.55 11.49 -14.31
C SER A 102 -10.45 10.52 -13.87
N ILE A 103 -9.24 10.68 -14.40
CA ILE A 103 -8.09 9.89 -13.94
C ILE A 103 -7.78 10.13 -12.46
N ASN A 104 -8.14 11.30 -11.93
CA ASN A 104 -7.93 11.64 -10.53
C ASN A 104 -8.89 10.90 -9.59
N ASP A 105 -9.98 10.32 -10.10
CA ASP A 105 -10.92 9.50 -9.33
C ASP A 105 -10.45 8.05 -9.21
N LEU A 106 -9.39 7.71 -9.96
CA LEU A 106 -8.73 6.41 -9.93
C LEU A 106 -7.42 6.51 -9.16
N GLU A 107 -7.03 5.41 -8.54
CA GLU A 107 -5.71 5.24 -7.94
C GLU A 107 -5.16 3.84 -8.22
N PRO A 108 -3.82 3.68 -8.34
CA PRO A 108 -3.23 2.37 -8.47
C PRO A 108 -3.28 1.63 -7.14
N SER A 109 -3.49 0.32 -7.20
CA SER A 109 -3.16 -0.57 -6.09
C SER A 109 -1.65 -0.82 -6.03
N GLN A 110 -1.16 -1.43 -4.97
CA GLN A 110 0.21 -1.92 -4.89
C GLN A 110 0.43 -3.11 -5.82
N ASN A 111 -0.60 -3.90 -6.05
CA ASN A 111 -0.56 -5.14 -6.83
C ASN A 111 -1.02 -4.94 -8.27
N SER A 112 -0.40 -5.69 -9.20
CA SER A 112 -0.87 -5.84 -10.56
C SER A 112 -2.09 -6.76 -10.63
N TYR A 113 -2.80 -6.77 -11.76
CA TYR A 113 -3.90 -7.71 -11.97
C TYR A 113 -3.42 -9.18 -11.90
N VAL A 114 -2.27 -9.47 -12.49
CA VAL A 114 -1.70 -10.82 -12.52
C VAL A 114 -1.34 -11.30 -11.11
N SER A 115 -0.83 -10.42 -10.26
CA SER A 115 -0.44 -10.76 -8.88
C SER A 115 -1.62 -11.21 -8.00
N VAL A 116 -2.83 -10.73 -8.29
CA VAL A 116 -4.04 -11.06 -7.51
C VAL A 116 -4.90 -12.14 -8.15
N GLN A 117 -4.49 -12.71 -9.29
CA GLN A 117 -5.20 -13.81 -9.90
C GLN A 117 -5.08 -15.11 -9.09
N SER A 118 -6.13 -15.94 -9.14
CA SER A 118 -6.09 -17.30 -8.59
C SER A 118 -4.87 -18.06 -9.15
N GLY A 119 -4.08 -18.65 -8.28
CA GLY A 119 -2.82 -19.33 -8.60
C GLY A 119 -1.56 -18.50 -8.43
N ASN A 120 -1.66 -17.17 -8.39
CA ASN A 120 -0.53 -16.27 -8.09
C ASN A 120 -0.64 -15.63 -6.70
N ILE A 121 -1.82 -15.66 -6.10
CA ILE A 121 -2.09 -14.97 -4.83
C ILE A 121 -1.20 -15.48 -3.69
N ASP A 122 -0.97 -16.77 -3.63
CA ASP A 122 -0.11 -17.37 -2.59
C ASP A 122 1.34 -16.92 -2.72
N ASN A 123 1.86 -16.83 -3.95
CA ASN A 123 3.20 -16.31 -4.22
C ASN A 123 3.27 -14.82 -3.86
N THR A 124 2.28 -14.03 -4.25
CA THR A 124 2.21 -12.60 -3.93
C THR A 124 2.13 -12.36 -2.43
N LEU A 125 1.37 -13.17 -1.69
CA LEU A 125 1.30 -13.09 -0.22
C LEU A 125 2.62 -13.45 0.43
N ASN A 126 3.31 -14.48 -0.06
CA ASN A 126 4.65 -14.86 0.43
C ASN A 126 5.68 -13.75 0.15
N ASP A 127 5.65 -13.13 -1.04
CA ASP A 127 6.56 -12.05 -1.39
C ASP A 127 6.33 -10.83 -0.47
N VAL A 128 5.07 -10.45 -0.24
CA VAL A 128 4.71 -9.36 0.68
C VAL A 128 5.12 -9.70 2.12
N GLN A 129 4.93 -10.94 2.56
CA GLN A 129 5.35 -11.36 3.89
C GLN A 129 6.88 -11.27 4.03
N ASN A 130 7.64 -11.76 3.05
CA ASN A 130 9.09 -11.67 3.05
C ASN A 130 9.58 -10.21 3.08
N GLU A 131 8.95 -9.31 2.30
CA GLU A 131 9.27 -7.88 2.30
C GLU A 131 9.00 -7.22 3.66
N ILE A 132 7.89 -7.59 4.31
CA ILE A 132 7.56 -7.13 5.66
C ILE A 132 8.61 -7.64 6.66
N GLU A 133 8.96 -8.93 6.61
CA GLU A 133 9.96 -9.54 7.50
C GLU A 133 11.34 -8.91 7.31
N GLU A 134 11.77 -8.67 6.07
CA GLU A 134 13.03 -7.99 5.75
C GLU A 134 13.02 -6.53 6.25
N THR A 135 11.90 -5.82 6.04
CA THR A 135 11.75 -4.44 6.52
C THR A 135 11.80 -4.39 8.05
N HIS A 136 11.14 -5.31 8.74
CA HIS A 136 11.20 -5.44 10.19
C HIS A 136 12.61 -5.73 10.69
N HIS A 137 13.31 -6.68 10.04
CA HIS A 137 14.68 -7.02 10.39
C HIS A 137 15.62 -5.83 10.26
N ASN A 138 15.55 -5.12 9.14
CA ASN A 138 16.36 -3.93 8.88
C ASN A 138 16.08 -2.79 9.87
N GLN A 139 14.81 -2.60 10.25
CA GLN A 139 14.41 -1.61 11.26
C GLN A 139 14.90 -1.99 12.65
N GLN A 140 14.84 -3.27 13.03
CA GLN A 140 15.35 -3.79 14.28
C GLN A 140 16.87 -3.65 14.35
N GLU A 141 17.59 -3.98 13.29
CA GLU A 141 19.05 -3.87 13.21
C GLU A 141 19.50 -2.41 13.30
N ALA A 142 18.83 -1.50 12.58
CA ALA A 142 19.08 -0.06 12.64
C ALA A 142 18.80 0.52 14.05
N ALA A 143 17.72 0.08 14.71
CA ALA A 143 17.42 0.47 16.08
C ALA A 143 18.45 -0.06 17.07
N TYR A 144 18.94 -1.29 16.87
CA TYR A 144 19.99 -1.91 17.68
C TYR A 144 21.32 -1.18 17.52
N GLU A 145 21.78 -0.91 16.28
CA GLU A 145 23.00 -0.16 15.99
C GLU A 145 22.97 1.27 16.57
N GLN A 146 21.81 1.96 16.46
CA GLN A 146 21.64 3.29 17.01
C GLN A 146 21.55 3.30 18.55
N SER A 147 21.16 2.19 19.18
CA SER A 147 21.10 2.08 20.65
C SER A 147 22.47 1.80 21.29
N MET A 148 23.42 1.26 20.51
CA MET A 148 24.73 0.85 21.02
C MET A 148 25.73 1.99 21.33
N PRO A 149 25.75 3.16 20.67
CA PRO A 149 26.91 4.04 20.76
C PRO A 149 26.86 5.17 21.78
N SER A 150 25.72 5.61 22.28
CA SER A 150 25.69 6.59 23.36
C SER A 150 24.30 6.84 23.94
N PHE A 151 24.26 6.93 25.27
CA PHE A 151 23.05 7.18 26.08
C PHE A 151 22.32 8.50 25.78
N ALA A 152 22.96 9.44 25.07
CA ALA A 152 22.33 10.68 24.63
C ALA A 152 21.23 10.49 23.55
N GLU A 153 21.17 9.30 22.94
CA GLU A 153 20.26 9.01 21.84
C GLU A 153 19.07 8.10 22.20
N GLY A 154 18.90 7.76 23.48
CA GLY A 154 17.76 6.94 23.93
C GLY A 154 16.39 7.48 23.55
N ALA A 155 16.26 8.80 23.39
CA ALA A 155 15.03 9.44 22.87
C ALA A 155 14.76 9.11 21.39
N LYS A 156 15.82 8.94 20.59
CA LYS A 156 15.70 8.55 19.18
C LYS A 156 15.35 7.07 19.05
N ALA A 157 15.96 6.20 19.84
CA ALA A 157 15.63 4.77 19.89
C ALA A 157 14.17 4.56 20.31
N THR A 158 13.64 5.36 21.24
CA THR A 158 12.24 5.33 21.65
C THR A 158 11.31 5.75 20.51
N ALA A 159 11.70 6.75 19.71
CA ALA A 159 10.92 7.19 18.55
C ALA A 159 10.90 6.14 17.43
N ILE A 160 12.02 5.45 17.20
CA ILE A 160 12.13 4.38 16.19
C ILE A 160 11.34 3.16 16.64
N ALA A 161 11.42 2.75 17.90
CA ALA A 161 10.68 1.63 18.45
C ALA A 161 9.14 1.86 18.45
N ALA A 162 8.69 3.11 18.51
CA ALA A 162 7.27 3.47 18.37
C ALA A 162 6.71 3.22 16.96
N VAL A 163 7.57 3.10 15.96
CA VAL A 163 7.19 2.81 14.55
C VAL A 163 7.18 1.30 14.28
N ILE A 164 7.86 0.50 15.11
CA ILE A 164 7.92 -0.97 14.98
C ILE A 164 6.69 -1.59 15.65
N GLU A 165 6.09 -2.61 15.05
CA GLU A 165 5.04 -3.41 15.68
C GLU A 165 5.56 -3.99 17.01
N GLY A 166 4.96 -3.59 18.13
CA GLY A 166 5.48 -3.85 19.49
C GLY A 166 5.93 -2.60 20.22
N GLY A 167 5.86 -1.43 19.58
CA GLY A 167 6.24 -0.14 20.17
C GLY A 167 5.59 0.15 21.53
N THR A 168 4.35 -0.28 21.73
CA THR A 168 3.67 -0.21 23.04
C THR A 168 4.34 -1.07 24.11
N ALA A 169 4.80 -2.27 23.77
CA ALA A 169 5.51 -3.15 24.69
C ALA A 169 6.88 -2.55 25.05
N PHE A 170 7.60 -2.02 24.07
CA PHE A 170 8.89 -1.36 24.29
C PHE A 170 8.74 -0.12 25.20
N VAL A 171 7.81 0.78 24.88
CA VAL A 171 7.55 1.97 25.71
C VAL A 171 7.16 1.57 27.13
N THR A 172 6.38 0.51 27.29
CA THR A 172 5.98 0.01 28.61
C THR A 172 7.18 -0.47 29.41
N GLU A 173 8.10 -1.23 28.82
CA GLU A 173 9.30 -1.72 29.51
C GLU A 173 10.29 -0.58 29.82
N VAL A 174 10.44 0.39 28.91
CA VAL A 174 11.24 1.62 29.19
C VAL A 174 10.65 2.40 30.35
N VAL A 175 9.33 2.58 30.42
CA VAL A 175 8.66 3.28 31.53
C VAL A 175 8.79 2.51 32.84
N LYS A 176 8.74 1.18 32.83
CA LYS A 176 8.98 0.35 34.03
C LYS A 176 10.42 0.52 34.53
N LYS A 177 11.38 0.39 33.63
CA LYS A 177 12.81 0.53 33.97
C LYS A 177 13.14 1.94 34.50
N ARG A 178 12.50 2.97 33.96
CA ARG A 178 12.63 4.37 34.41
C ARG A 178 12.16 4.60 35.86
N LYS A 179 11.25 3.76 36.35
CA LYS A 179 10.85 3.80 37.79
C LYS A 179 11.92 3.28 38.73
N GLU A 180 12.83 2.45 38.23
CA GLU A 180 13.93 1.85 39.00
C GLU A 180 15.21 2.66 38.89
N LYS A 181 15.42 3.37 37.76
CA LYS A 181 16.69 3.99 37.41
C LYS A 181 16.46 5.19 36.49
N ASP A 182 17.20 6.27 36.68
CA ASP A 182 17.09 7.44 35.77
C ASP A 182 17.44 7.05 34.33
N PHE A 183 16.70 7.57 33.39
CA PHE A 183 16.85 7.29 31.95
C PHE A 183 18.29 7.54 31.46
N GLN A 184 18.95 8.59 31.97
CA GLN A 184 20.34 8.91 31.60
C GLN A 184 21.36 7.93 32.15
N SER A 185 20.98 7.06 33.09
CA SER A 185 21.84 6.05 33.73
C SER A 185 21.59 4.63 33.20
N PHE A 186 20.79 4.43 32.14
CA PHE A 186 20.60 3.13 31.53
C PHE A 186 21.90 2.65 30.90
N SER A 187 22.30 1.43 31.26
CA SER A 187 23.45 0.74 30.67
C SER A 187 23.06 -0.03 29.39
N GLY A 188 24.04 -0.49 28.61
CA GLY A 188 23.80 -1.38 27.50
C GLY A 188 22.98 -2.62 27.85
N ASP A 189 23.25 -3.18 29.06
CA ASP A 189 22.53 -4.34 29.58
C ASP A 189 21.04 -4.02 29.87
N ASP A 190 20.75 -2.80 30.37
CA ASP A 190 19.38 -2.36 30.59
C ASP A 190 18.59 -2.29 29.26
N TRP A 191 19.22 -1.83 28.19
CA TRP A 191 18.62 -1.80 26.85
C TRP A 191 18.42 -3.19 26.29
N ILE A 192 19.38 -4.09 26.42
CA ILE A 192 19.28 -5.50 26.02
C ILE A 192 18.13 -6.19 26.78
N GLU A 193 17.98 -5.94 28.07
CA GLU A 193 16.90 -6.47 28.90
C GLU A 193 15.52 -5.98 28.38
N ILE A 194 15.39 -4.69 28.10
CA ILE A 194 14.17 -4.08 27.58
C ILE A 194 13.81 -4.71 26.20
N LEU A 195 14.76 -4.78 25.28
CA LEU A 195 14.58 -5.37 23.96
C LEU A 195 14.22 -6.85 24.04
N GLY A 196 14.86 -7.61 24.91
CA GLY A 196 14.56 -9.04 25.12
C GLY A 196 13.15 -9.29 25.66
N LYS A 197 12.64 -8.42 26.53
CA LYS A 197 11.28 -8.52 27.09
C LYS A 197 10.18 -8.11 26.12
N THR A 198 10.50 -7.30 25.15
CA THR A 198 9.53 -6.83 24.11
C THR A 198 9.42 -7.77 22.92
N GLY A 199 10.21 -8.84 22.88
CA GLY A 199 10.29 -9.75 21.74
C GLY A 199 11.04 -9.19 20.53
N ILE A 200 11.53 -7.95 20.61
CA ILE A 200 12.30 -7.27 19.56
C ILE A 200 13.77 -7.77 19.53
N GLY A 201 14.22 -8.45 20.56
CA GLY A 201 15.64 -8.79 20.79
C GLY A 201 16.02 -10.26 20.75
N THR A 202 15.29 -11.14 20.07
CA THR A 202 15.77 -12.52 19.84
C THR A 202 16.56 -12.63 18.55
N LEU A 203 17.63 -11.87 18.44
CA LEU A 203 18.71 -12.19 17.52
C LEU A 203 19.73 -13.06 18.27
N ARG A 204 19.74 -14.35 17.89
CA ARG A 204 20.88 -15.24 18.08
C ARG A 204 21.73 -15.22 16.82
#